data_0516ce6118d7c7b39e1577e1daf54445
#
_entry.id   0516ce6118d7c7b39e1577e1daf54445
#
_cell.length_a   1.000
_cell.length_b   1.000
_cell.length_c   1.000
_cell.angle_alpha   90.00
_cell.angle_beta   90.00
_cell.angle_gamma   90.00
#
_symmetry.space_group_name_H-M   'P 1'
#
loop_
_entity.id
_entity.type
_entity.pdbx_description
1 polymer ?
#
loop_
_entity_poly.entity_id
_entity_poly.type
_entity_poly.pdbx_seq_one_letter_code
_entity_poly.pdbx_strand_id
1 'polypeptide(L)'
;GFDIDTKLLPKHNSKLDEYKPQFLHICIPFNSKFVKNTQELKKKCSPQGIIIHSTISPGTTKKIQEKIKDIPVLYSATRGVHKRMSSDLKKYTKFFAIDKNSPKAKWASSRYVTIMKKSGVKTKQMSKPITLELAKIVVDTSYYGWLINYAQISNMIALKHNVNYD
;
A
#
# COMPACT_ATOMS: atom_id res chain seq x y z
N GLY A 1 -15.98 -3.60 -0.94
CA GLY A 1 -14.92 -3.01 -1.79
C GLY A 1 -15.50 -2.37 -3.02
N PHE A 2 -14.70 -1.59 -3.70
CA PHE A 2 -15.05 -0.99 -4.99
C PHE A 2 -13.92 -1.25 -5.98
N ASP A 3 -14.27 -1.69 -7.20
CA ASP A 3 -13.37 -1.84 -8.33
C ASP A 3 -14.05 -1.33 -9.60
N ILE A 4 -13.28 -0.85 -10.59
CA ILE A 4 -13.80 -0.49 -11.90
C ILE A 4 -14.13 -1.72 -12.73
N ASP A 5 -13.45 -2.84 -12.49
CA ASP A 5 -13.79 -4.15 -13.05
C ASP A 5 -14.79 -4.85 -12.13
N THR A 6 -16.05 -4.84 -12.56
CA THR A 6 -17.16 -5.44 -11.80
C THR A 6 -17.05 -6.96 -11.64
N LYS A 7 -16.23 -7.63 -12.48
CA LYS A 7 -15.97 -9.08 -12.37
C LYS A 7 -15.11 -9.43 -11.15
N LEU A 8 -14.33 -8.47 -10.63
CA LEU A 8 -13.48 -8.63 -9.46
C LEU A 8 -14.22 -8.40 -8.14
N LEU A 9 -15.49 -8.02 -8.20
CA LEU A 9 -16.28 -7.68 -7.01
C LEU A 9 -17.21 -8.80 -6.59
N PRO A 10 -17.37 -9.04 -5.28
CA PRO A 10 -18.46 -9.88 -4.80
C PRO A 10 -19.81 -9.27 -5.17
N LYS A 11 -20.86 -10.13 -5.27
CA LYS A 11 -22.22 -9.77 -5.72
C LYS A 11 -22.87 -8.55 -5.02
N HIS A 12 -22.34 -8.09 -3.91
CA HIS A 12 -22.76 -6.89 -3.18
C HIS A 12 -21.75 -5.76 -3.39
N ASN A 13 -21.79 -5.13 -4.53
CA ASN A 13 -20.99 -3.94 -4.78
C ASN A 13 -21.66 -2.74 -4.15
N SER A 14 -21.06 -2.21 -3.10
CA SER A 14 -21.55 -0.99 -2.45
C SER A 14 -21.30 0.20 -3.38
N LYS A 15 -22.32 0.97 -3.62
CA LYS A 15 -22.15 2.30 -4.22
C LYS A 15 -21.27 3.12 -3.27
N LEU A 16 -20.22 3.76 -3.82
CA LEU A 16 -19.24 4.50 -3.01
C LEU A 16 -19.84 5.64 -2.19
N ASP A 17 -20.91 6.23 -2.69
CA ASP A 17 -21.63 7.38 -2.09
C ASP A 17 -22.54 7.01 -0.92
N GLU A 18 -22.91 5.74 -0.79
CA GLU A 18 -23.76 5.25 0.31
C GLU A 18 -22.99 5.04 1.63
N TYR A 19 -21.65 5.06 1.58
CA TYR A 19 -20.82 4.74 2.74
C TYR A 19 -19.89 5.90 3.13
N LYS A 20 -19.86 6.22 4.42
CA LYS A 20 -18.89 7.14 5.03
C LYS A 20 -17.86 6.33 5.82
N PRO A 21 -16.85 5.75 5.18
CA PRO A 21 -15.89 4.87 5.85
C PRO A 21 -14.98 5.67 6.79
N GLN A 22 -14.50 5.05 7.86
CA GLN A 22 -13.46 5.66 8.68
C GLN A 22 -12.18 5.86 7.87
N PHE A 23 -11.79 4.85 7.09
CA PHE A 23 -10.66 4.97 6.17
C PHE A 23 -11.05 4.53 4.77
N LEU A 24 -10.65 5.34 3.80
CA LEU A 24 -10.63 4.96 2.39
C LEU A 24 -9.29 4.28 2.10
N HIS A 25 -9.32 2.99 1.76
CA HIS A 25 -8.15 2.22 1.39
C HIS A 25 -7.92 2.32 -0.12
N ILE A 26 -6.78 2.91 -0.53
CA ILE A 26 -6.40 3.08 -1.93
C ILE A 26 -5.45 1.93 -2.32
N CYS A 27 -5.94 1.04 -3.20
CA CYS A 27 -5.21 -0.13 -3.70
C CYS A 27 -5.11 -0.14 -5.23
N ILE A 28 -5.30 1.00 -5.89
CA ILE A 28 -5.28 1.12 -7.35
C ILE A 28 -3.84 1.24 -7.89
N PRO A 29 -3.59 0.85 -9.16
CA PRO A 29 -2.28 1.03 -9.79
C PRO A 29 -1.85 2.50 -9.83
N PHE A 30 -0.54 2.74 -9.59
CA PHE A 30 0.03 4.08 -9.66
C PHE A 30 0.22 4.52 -11.11
N ASN A 31 -0.28 5.70 -11.43
CA ASN A 31 -0.12 6.36 -12.72
C ASN A 31 -0.23 7.89 -12.58
N SER A 32 -0.11 8.63 -13.68
CA SER A 32 -0.18 10.11 -13.69
C SER A 32 -1.49 10.68 -13.11
N LYS A 33 -2.59 9.92 -13.14
CA LYS A 33 -3.91 10.32 -12.62
C LYS A 33 -4.12 9.91 -11.15
N PHE A 34 -3.16 9.22 -10.52
CA PHE A 34 -3.33 8.64 -9.17
C PHE A 34 -3.78 9.66 -8.12
N VAL A 35 -3.15 10.83 -8.08
CA VAL A 35 -3.50 11.91 -7.14
C VAL A 35 -4.92 12.42 -7.40
N LYS A 36 -5.27 12.64 -8.67
CA LYS A 36 -6.61 13.09 -9.07
C LYS A 36 -7.67 12.05 -8.71
N ASN A 37 -7.43 10.79 -9.05
CA ASN A 37 -8.34 9.68 -8.73
C ASN A 37 -8.56 9.55 -7.21
N THR A 38 -7.50 9.70 -6.40
CA THR A 38 -7.61 9.69 -4.93
C THR A 38 -8.50 10.82 -4.42
N GLN A 39 -8.40 12.03 -4.99
CA GLN A 39 -9.26 13.16 -4.63
C GLN A 39 -10.73 12.92 -5.01
N GLU A 40 -10.98 12.34 -6.19
CA GLU A 40 -12.32 12.01 -6.66
C GLU A 40 -12.98 10.94 -5.78
N LEU A 41 -12.24 9.89 -5.42
CA LEU A 41 -12.71 8.86 -4.51
C LEU A 41 -13.02 9.43 -3.12
N LYS A 42 -12.15 10.32 -2.59
CA LYS A 42 -12.42 11.03 -1.33
C LYS A 42 -13.71 11.82 -1.38
N LYS A 43 -13.98 12.53 -2.47
CA LYS A 43 -15.21 13.31 -2.64
C LYS A 43 -16.46 12.41 -2.64
N LYS A 44 -16.38 11.23 -3.27
CA LYS A 44 -17.51 10.29 -3.36
C LYS A 44 -17.90 9.67 -2.02
N CYS A 45 -16.94 9.23 -1.22
CA CYS A 45 -17.23 8.48 0.02
C CYS A 45 -17.00 9.28 1.32
N SER A 46 -16.55 10.52 1.25
CA SER A 46 -16.35 11.39 2.43
C SER A 46 -15.70 10.68 3.64
N PRO A 47 -14.53 10.03 3.50
CA PRO A 47 -13.90 9.27 4.57
C PRO A 47 -13.33 10.18 5.65
N GLN A 48 -13.08 9.63 6.84
CA GLN A 48 -12.38 10.35 7.92
C GLN A 48 -10.85 10.35 7.77
N GLY A 49 -10.29 9.45 6.95
CA GLY A 49 -8.87 9.36 6.60
C GLY A 49 -8.64 8.51 5.37
N ILE A 50 -7.44 8.59 4.81
CA ILE A 50 -7.04 7.82 3.63
C ILE A 50 -5.82 6.96 3.98
N ILE A 51 -5.79 5.71 3.51
CA ILE A 51 -4.62 4.83 3.60
C ILE A 51 -4.23 4.39 2.20
N ILE A 52 -3.01 4.69 1.78
CA ILE A 52 -2.46 4.30 0.49
C ILE A 52 -1.69 2.98 0.66
N HIS A 53 -2.12 1.94 -0.05
CA HIS A 53 -1.47 0.63 -0.05
C HIS A 53 -0.66 0.35 -1.32
N SER A 54 -0.88 1.13 -2.36
CA SER A 54 -0.21 1.01 -3.65
C SER A 54 1.29 1.32 -3.55
N THR A 55 2.10 0.70 -4.41
CA THR A 55 3.47 1.17 -4.66
C THR A 55 3.38 2.46 -5.46
N ILE A 56 3.94 3.54 -4.94
CA ILE A 56 3.84 4.90 -5.48
C ILE A 56 5.20 5.58 -5.55
N SER A 57 5.34 6.58 -6.40
CA SER A 57 6.56 7.39 -6.49
C SER A 57 6.81 8.17 -5.19
N PRO A 58 8.07 8.34 -4.77
CA PRO A 58 8.44 9.11 -3.58
C PRO A 58 7.84 10.52 -3.60
N GLY A 59 7.31 10.94 -2.45
CA GLY A 59 6.64 12.23 -2.27
C GLY A 59 5.17 12.27 -2.68
N THR A 60 4.60 11.17 -3.19
CA THR A 60 3.18 11.13 -3.61
C THR A 60 2.22 11.32 -2.45
N THR A 61 2.47 10.70 -1.29
CA THR A 61 1.63 10.88 -0.09
C THR A 61 1.58 12.35 0.33
N LYS A 62 2.72 13.04 0.30
CA LYS A 62 2.80 14.48 0.60
C LYS A 62 1.97 15.29 -0.40
N LYS A 63 2.11 15.02 -1.71
CA LYS A 63 1.33 15.70 -2.77
C LYS A 63 -0.19 15.52 -2.57
N ILE A 64 -0.62 14.34 -2.13
CA ILE A 64 -2.03 14.07 -1.84
C ILE A 64 -2.45 14.86 -0.60
N GLN A 65 -1.65 14.84 0.49
CA GLN A 65 -1.95 15.57 1.73
C GLN A 65 -2.05 17.09 1.50
N GLU A 66 -1.20 17.66 0.65
CA GLU A 66 -1.25 19.08 0.29
C GLU A 66 -2.56 19.47 -0.43
N LYS A 67 -3.14 18.54 -1.20
CA LYS A 67 -4.41 18.74 -1.90
C LYS A 67 -5.64 18.37 -1.07
N ILE A 68 -5.46 17.49 -0.07
CA ILE A 68 -6.51 17.04 0.85
C ILE A 68 -6.13 17.51 2.25
N LYS A 69 -6.57 18.72 2.60
CA LYS A 69 -6.14 19.41 3.82
C LYS A 69 -6.99 19.10 5.06
N ASP A 70 -8.14 18.48 4.88
CA ASP A 70 -9.18 18.29 5.91
C ASP A 70 -9.10 16.94 6.64
N ILE A 71 -8.47 15.92 6.03
CA ILE A 71 -8.33 14.58 6.61
C ILE A 71 -6.89 14.04 6.49
N PRO A 72 -6.50 13.09 7.36
CA PRO A 72 -5.16 12.53 7.34
C PRO A 72 -4.97 11.55 6.17
N VAL A 73 -3.75 11.54 5.61
CA VAL A 73 -3.32 10.59 4.59
C VAL A 73 -2.14 9.77 5.12
N LEU A 74 -2.35 8.46 5.25
CA LEU A 74 -1.33 7.49 5.66
C LEU A 74 -0.78 6.75 4.44
N TYR A 75 0.49 6.39 4.51
CA TYR A 75 1.10 5.44 3.60
C TYR A 75 1.39 4.12 4.31
N SER A 76 0.96 3.01 3.73
CA SER A 76 1.23 1.67 4.25
C SER A 76 1.19 0.65 3.12
N ALA A 77 2.28 0.58 2.35
CA ALA A 77 2.38 -0.35 1.22
C ALA A 77 2.12 -1.79 1.64
N THR A 78 1.51 -2.54 0.74
CA THR A 78 1.27 -3.97 0.95
C THR A 78 2.46 -4.77 0.45
N ARG A 79 2.87 -5.77 1.25
CA ARG A 79 3.87 -6.77 0.93
C ARG A 79 3.24 -8.15 1.04
N GLY A 80 3.45 -8.97 0.03
CA GLY A 80 2.94 -10.34 0.00
C GLY A 80 2.63 -10.82 -1.41
N VAL A 81 2.44 -12.12 -1.56
CA VAL A 81 2.06 -12.75 -2.82
C VAL A 81 0.54 -12.82 -2.92
N HIS A 82 -0.05 -12.43 -4.05
CA HIS A 82 -1.51 -12.35 -4.21
C HIS A 82 -2.26 -13.60 -3.76
N LYS A 83 -1.79 -14.80 -4.17
CA LYS A 83 -2.44 -16.08 -3.82
C LYS A 83 -2.46 -16.38 -2.31
N ARG A 84 -1.57 -15.79 -1.51
CA ARG A 84 -1.46 -16.00 -0.06
C ARG A 84 -1.42 -14.69 0.74
N MET A 85 -1.94 -13.61 0.18
CA MET A 85 -1.88 -12.27 0.77
C MET A 85 -2.35 -12.22 2.22
N SER A 86 -3.42 -12.93 2.56
CA SER A 86 -3.97 -12.96 3.91
C SER A 86 -2.99 -13.54 4.95
N SER A 87 -2.27 -14.62 4.60
CA SER A 87 -1.25 -15.21 5.47
C SER A 87 0.01 -14.35 5.54
N ASP A 88 0.44 -13.80 4.41
CA ASP A 88 1.62 -12.93 4.35
C ASP A 88 1.42 -11.65 5.16
N LEU A 89 0.23 -11.04 5.14
CA LEU A 89 -0.09 -9.87 5.96
C LEU A 89 0.00 -10.14 7.47
N LYS A 90 -0.32 -11.35 7.91
CA LYS A 90 -0.19 -11.76 9.32
C LYS A 90 1.26 -12.13 9.68
N LYS A 91 2.02 -12.67 8.73
CA LYS A 91 3.41 -13.11 8.91
C LYS A 91 4.38 -11.91 9.01
N TYR A 92 4.24 -10.93 8.14
CA TYR A 92 5.17 -9.81 8.05
C TYR A 92 4.66 -8.58 8.83
N THR A 93 5.60 -7.83 9.43
CA THR A 93 5.27 -6.53 10.01
C THR A 93 4.87 -5.56 8.89
N LYS A 94 3.68 -4.97 9.02
CA LYS A 94 3.20 -3.95 8.10
C LYS A 94 3.62 -2.57 8.59
N PHE A 95 4.53 -1.96 7.86
CA PHE A 95 5.00 -0.61 8.16
C PHE A 95 3.99 0.43 7.67
N PHE A 96 3.84 1.50 8.44
CA PHE A 96 3.03 2.65 8.03
C PHE A 96 3.68 3.96 8.46
N ALA A 97 3.33 5.04 7.81
CA ALA A 97 3.75 6.38 8.16
C ALA A 97 2.68 7.40 7.85
N ILE A 98 2.68 8.47 8.61
CA ILE A 98 1.86 9.65 8.43
C ILE A 98 2.70 10.87 8.75
N ASP A 99 2.51 11.98 8.04
CA ASP A 99 3.15 13.24 8.42
C ASP A 99 2.57 13.71 9.76
N LYS A 100 3.45 14.06 10.69
CA LYS A 100 3.06 14.53 12.03
C LYS A 100 2.18 15.80 11.98
N ASN A 101 2.32 16.60 10.93
CA ASN A 101 1.55 17.83 10.70
C ASN A 101 0.21 17.57 9.97
N SER A 102 -0.09 16.32 9.59
CA SER A 102 -1.38 15.97 9.00
C SER A 102 -2.51 16.21 9.99
N PRO A 103 -3.70 16.66 9.53
CA PRO A 103 -4.86 16.79 10.40
C PRO A 103 -5.17 15.46 11.09
N LYS A 104 -5.48 15.50 12.37
CA LYS A 104 -5.82 14.31 13.18
C LYS A 104 -4.80 13.17 13.09
N ALA A 105 -3.50 13.46 12.89
CA ALA A 105 -2.45 12.45 12.70
C ALA A 105 -2.39 11.42 13.84
N LYS A 106 -2.48 11.84 15.10
CA LYS A 106 -2.50 10.96 16.27
C LYS A 106 -3.68 9.99 16.25
N TRP A 107 -4.88 10.51 15.97
CA TRP A 107 -6.08 9.69 15.83
C TRP A 107 -5.92 8.64 14.73
N ALA A 108 -5.46 9.07 13.55
CA ALA A 108 -5.31 8.19 12.40
C ALA A 108 -4.30 7.06 12.68
N SER A 109 -3.16 7.38 13.29
CA SER A 109 -2.15 6.38 13.68
C SER A 109 -2.71 5.37 14.67
N SER A 110 -3.33 5.84 15.76
CA SER A 110 -3.90 4.97 16.79
C SER A 110 -5.02 4.08 16.22
N ARG A 111 -5.90 4.66 15.41
CA ARG A 111 -7.01 3.93 14.80
C ARG A 111 -6.53 2.88 13.80
N TYR A 112 -5.53 3.22 12.98
CA TYR A 112 -4.91 2.27 12.05
C TYR A 112 -4.31 1.07 12.80
N VAL A 113 -3.51 1.32 13.86
CA VAL A 113 -2.93 0.25 14.68
C VAL A 113 -4.01 -0.65 15.28
N THR A 114 -5.09 -0.05 15.80
CA THR A 114 -6.22 -0.81 16.38
C THR A 114 -6.88 -1.73 15.35
N ILE A 115 -7.14 -1.22 14.13
CA ILE A 115 -7.75 -2.01 13.06
C ILE A 115 -6.84 -3.17 12.65
N MET A 116 -5.55 -2.89 12.44
CA MET A 116 -4.57 -3.91 12.04
C MET A 116 -4.41 -4.99 13.12
N LYS A 117 -4.32 -4.59 14.40
CA LYS A 117 -4.25 -5.53 15.53
C LYS A 117 -5.46 -6.45 15.60
N LYS A 118 -6.68 -5.93 15.40
CA LYS A 118 -7.91 -6.74 15.33
C LYS A 118 -7.89 -7.76 14.19
N SER A 119 -7.20 -7.45 13.10
CA SER A 119 -7.02 -8.34 11.96
C SER A 119 -5.82 -9.29 12.09
N GLY A 120 -5.13 -9.30 13.23
CA GLY A 120 -3.94 -10.13 13.49
C GLY A 120 -2.68 -9.65 12.75
N VAL A 121 -2.66 -8.40 12.28
CA VAL A 121 -1.54 -7.83 11.52
C VAL A 121 -0.66 -6.99 12.46
N LYS A 122 0.62 -7.36 12.56
CA LYS A 122 1.63 -6.57 13.30
C LYS A 122 1.96 -5.29 12.52
N THR A 123 2.04 -4.16 13.22
CA THR A 123 2.36 -2.87 12.60
C THR A 123 3.54 -2.18 13.27
N LYS A 124 4.28 -1.38 12.48
CA LYS A 124 5.32 -0.48 12.99
C LYS A 124 5.21 0.88 12.29
N GLN A 125 5.10 1.95 13.09
CA GLN A 125 5.07 3.30 12.56
C GLN A 125 6.48 3.79 12.26
N MET A 126 6.64 4.41 11.09
CA MET A 126 7.87 5.08 10.66
C MET A 126 7.68 6.59 10.69
N SER A 127 8.79 7.33 10.72
CA SER A 127 8.77 8.77 10.93
C SER A 127 8.12 9.58 9.79
N LYS A 128 8.33 9.16 8.54
CA LYS A 128 7.87 9.92 7.36
C LYS A 128 7.34 8.99 6.26
N PRO A 129 6.25 9.35 5.54
CA PRO A 129 5.76 8.58 4.41
C PRO A 129 6.80 8.34 3.32
N ILE A 130 7.60 9.36 2.96
CA ILE A 130 8.61 9.25 1.91
C ILE A 130 9.66 8.17 2.19
N THR A 131 9.99 7.93 3.45
CA THR A 131 10.91 6.84 3.84
C THR A 131 10.36 5.48 3.44
N LEU A 132 9.05 5.27 3.63
CA LEU A 132 8.40 4.01 3.24
C LEU A 132 8.16 3.91 1.74
N GLU A 133 7.88 5.02 1.06
CA GLU A 133 7.74 5.06 -0.39
C GLU A 133 9.05 4.64 -1.07
N LEU A 134 10.18 5.17 -0.62
CA LEU A 134 11.51 4.76 -1.08
C LEU A 134 11.82 3.31 -0.71
N ALA A 135 11.59 2.92 0.54
CA ALA A 135 11.86 1.55 0.99
C ALA A 135 11.06 0.51 0.20
N LYS A 136 9.79 0.81 -0.16
CA LYS A 136 8.98 -0.08 -0.98
C LYS A 136 9.59 -0.31 -2.36
N ILE A 137 10.18 0.70 -2.97
CA ILE A 137 10.80 0.59 -4.29
C ILE A 137 12.17 -0.08 -4.16
N VAL A 138 13.06 0.46 -3.33
CA VAL A 138 14.48 0.07 -3.28
C VAL A 138 14.69 -1.24 -2.52
N VAL A 139 14.13 -1.35 -1.31
CA VAL A 139 14.42 -2.48 -0.40
C VAL A 139 13.51 -3.69 -0.68
N ASP A 140 12.33 -3.47 -1.23
CA ASP A 140 11.39 -4.57 -1.52
C ASP A 140 11.39 -4.91 -3.02
N THR A 141 10.88 -4.04 -3.87
CA THR A 141 10.64 -4.36 -5.29
C THR A 141 11.94 -4.56 -6.07
N SER A 142 12.89 -3.63 -5.98
CA SER A 142 14.17 -3.72 -6.71
C SER A 142 15.04 -4.85 -6.19
N TYR A 143 15.08 -5.06 -4.87
CA TYR A 143 15.83 -6.15 -4.27
C TYR A 143 15.34 -7.52 -4.76
N TYR A 144 14.02 -7.73 -4.84
CA TYR A 144 13.46 -8.96 -5.43
C TYR A 144 13.85 -9.13 -6.89
N GLY A 145 13.82 -8.06 -7.68
CA GLY A 145 14.28 -8.10 -9.08
C GLY A 145 15.75 -8.53 -9.19
N TRP A 146 16.60 -8.01 -8.33
CA TRP A 146 18.01 -8.41 -8.26
C TRP A 146 18.20 -9.89 -7.90
N LEU A 147 17.47 -10.40 -6.91
CA LEU A 147 17.54 -11.82 -6.53
C LEU A 147 17.14 -12.74 -7.69
N ILE A 148 16.08 -12.39 -8.43
CA ILE A 148 15.63 -13.16 -9.59
C ILE A 148 16.70 -13.14 -10.70
N ASN A 149 17.23 -11.96 -11.03
CA ASN A 149 18.29 -11.82 -12.05
C ASN A 149 19.55 -12.60 -11.64
N TYR A 150 19.96 -12.51 -10.38
CA TYR A 150 21.13 -13.24 -9.89
C TYR A 150 20.93 -14.75 -10.00
N ALA A 151 19.77 -15.27 -9.61
CA ALA A 151 19.44 -16.70 -9.75
C ALA A 151 19.48 -17.14 -11.22
N GLN A 152 18.94 -16.34 -12.14
CA GLN A 152 18.99 -16.63 -13.59
C GLN A 152 20.43 -16.69 -14.11
N ILE A 153 21.26 -15.70 -13.77
CA ILE A 153 22.67 -15.66 -14.18
C ILE A 153 23.42 -16.86 -13.61
N SER A 154 23.22 -17.17 -12.34
CA SER A 154 23.87 -18.33 -11.69
C SER A 154 23.47 -19.64 -12.37
N ASN A 155 22.20 -19.82 -12.71
CA ASN A 155 21.73 -20.98 -13.47
C ASN A 155 22.36 -21.07 -14.87
N MET A 156 22.45 -19.95 -15.58
CA MET A 156 23.11 -19.90 -16.91
C MET A 156 24.59 -20.32 -16.83
N ILE A 157 25.31 -19.90 -15.80
CA ILE A 157 26.70 -20.30 -15.56
C ILE A 157 26.78 -21.80 -15.27
N ALA A 158 25.92 -22.34 -14.40
CA ALA A 158 25.89 -23.76 -14.07
C ALA A 158 25.64 -24.61 -15.32
N LEU A 159 24.63 -24.28 -16.12
CA LEU A 159 24.30 -24.99 -17.37
C LEU A 159 25.45 -24.95 -18.36
N LYS A 160 26.18 -23.84 -18.50
CA LYS A 160 27.35 -23.74 -19.37
C LYS A 160 28.46 -24.69 -18.97
N HIS A 161 28.55 -25.06 -17.71
CA HIS A 161 29.55 -25.98 -17.17
C HIS A 161 28.99 -27.38 -16.91
N ASN A 162 27.81 -27.73 -17.43
CA ASN A 162 27.11 -29.01 -17.21
C ASN A 162 26.91 -29.35 -15.73
N VAL A 163 26.68 -28.33 -14.90
CA VAL A 163 26.39 -28.48 -13.47
C VAL A 163 24.91 -28.23 -13.25
N ASN A 164 24.25 -29.08 -12.43
CA ASN A 164 22.89 -28.81 -12.00
C ASN A 164 22.87 -27.64 -11.03
N TYR A 165 21.90 -26.75 -11.18
CA TYR A 165 21.75 -25.57 -10.32
C TYR A 165 21.03 -25.88 -8.99
N ASP A 166 20.22 -26.98 -8.94
CA ASP A 166 19.43 -27.40 -7.79
C ASP A 166 20.29 -28.01 -6.67
#